data_87366fc79a2b61f64cb7d1ff6823ffbf
#
_entry.id   87366fc79a2b61f64cb7d1ff6823ffbf
#
_cell.length_a   1.000
_cell.length_b   1.000
_cell.length_c   1.000
_cell.angle_alpha   90.00
_cell.angle_beta   90.00
_cell.angle_gamma   90.00
#
_symmetry.space_group_name_H-M   'P 1'
#
loop_
_entity.id
_entity.type
_entity.pdbx_description
1 polymer ?
#
loop_
_entity_poly.entity_id
_entity_poly.type
_entity_poly.pdbx_seq_one_letter_code
_entity_poly.pdbx_strand_id
1 'polypeptide(L)'
;PEQLIEQARALRHLILRHPPGHAQRTLAYFMALGHYDAQIRRLRRHLGGRRQVLQAALDQHQLFSHTASHFGGTSFWMKGPDWLDSRALADRAAEMGVLIEPGEVFFQSGAAQHNYFRLAYSSIGESQIAEGIGRLAAAVETLRP
;
A
#
# COMPACT_ATOMS: atom_id res chain seq x y z
N PRO A 1 -2.51 4.52 25.86
CA PRO A 1 -2.89 4.92 27.20
C PRO A 1 -3.81 3.86 27.81
N GLU A 2 -3.63 3.57 29.09
CA GLU A 2 -4.35 2.50 29.80
C GLU A 2 -5.87 2.73 29.79
N GLN A 3 -6.28 3.96 30.01
CA GLN A 3 -7.71 4.37 29.94
C GLN A 3 -8.36 4.04 28.59
N LEU A 4 -7.66 4.21 27.47
CA LEU A 4 -8.19 3.85 26.15
C LEU A 4 -8.41 2.33 26.02
N ILE A 5 -7.47 1.55 26.58
CA ILE A 5 -7.57 0.08 26.55
C ILE A 5 -8.76 -0.39 27.40
N GLU A 6 -8.97 0.21 28.56
CA GLU A 6 -10.12 -0.11 29.44
C GLU A 6 -11.46 0.22 28.77
N GLN A 7 -11.57 1.41 28.17
CA GLN A 7 -12.77 1.80 27.44
C GLN A 7 -13.02 0.90 26.21
N ALA A 8 -11.97 0.56 25.46
CA ALA A 8 -12.08 -0.37 24.33
C ALA A 8 -12.49 -1.79 24.78
N ARG A 9 -12.00 -2.27 25.93
CA ARG A 9 -12.43 -3.55 26.51
C ARG A 9 -13.89 -3.53 26.93
N ALA A 10 -14.35 -2.45 27.58
CA ALA A 10 -15.73 -2.30 27.99
C ALA A 10 -16.66 -2.27 26.77
N LEU A 11 -16.33 -1.46 25.75
CA LEU A 11 -17.08 -1.38 24.50
C LEU A 11 -17.12 -2.74 23.76
N ARG A 12 -16.00 -3.42 23.66
CA ARG A 12 -15.95 -4.77 23.06
C ARG A 12 -16.86 -5.75 23.82
N HIS A 13 -16.88 -5.70 25.17
CA HIS A 13 -17.75 -6.57 25.97
C HIS A 13 -19.23 -6.32 25.68
N LEU A 14 -19.63 -5.09 25.47
CA LEU A 14 -21.01 -4.73 25.11
C LEU A 14 -21.40 -5.19 23.69
N ILE A 15 -20.48 -5.12 22.73
CA ILE A 15 -20.75 -5.45 21.32
C ILE A 15 -20.63 -6.95 21.06
N LEU A 16 -19.54 -7.57 21.48
CA LEU A 16 -19.17 -8.93 21.08
C LEU A 16 -19.08 -9.93 22.24
N ARG A 17 -19.08 -9.44 23.49
CA ARG A 17 -18.78 -10.20 24.72
C ARG A 17 -17.42 -10.89 24.69
N HIS A 18 -17.21 -11.76 23.73
CA HIS A 18 -15.93 -12.48 23.48
C HIS A 18 -15.74 -12.74 21.98
N PRO A 19 -14.51 -12.89 21.50
CA PRO A 19 -14.26 -13.30 20.11
C PRO A 19 -14.89 -14.66 19.80
N PRO A 20 -15.32 -14.92 18.55
CA PRO A 20 -15.91 -16.20 18.15
C PRO A 20 -14.97 -17.37 18.43
N GLY A 21 -15.40 -18.35 19.24
CA GLY A 21 -14.57 -19.46 19.67
C GLY A 21 -14.10 -20.35 18.51
N HIS A 22 -14.93 -20.53 17.48
CA HIS A 22 -14.53 -21.28 16.27
C HIS A 22 -13.38 -20.61 15.54
N ALA A 23 -13.44 -19.30 15.32
CA ALA A 23 -12.37 -18.55 14.66
C ALA A 23 -11.04 -18.63 15.44
N GLN A 24 -11.10 -18.50 16.76
CA GLN A 24 -9.92 -18.64 17.62
C GLN A 24 -9.31 -20.05 17.52
N ARG A 25 -10.14 -21.10 17.59
CA ARG A 25 -9.67 -22.48 17.50
C ARG A 25 -9.10 -22.79 16.12
N THR A 26 -9.76 -22.34 15.06
CA THR A 26 -9.26 -22.50 13.68
C THR A 26 -7.89 -21.84 13.52
N LEU A 27 -7.74 -20.60 14.00
CA LEU A 27 -6.45 -19.90 13.94
C LEU A 27 -5.38 -20.60 14.79
N ALA A 28 -5.73 -21.09 15.98
CA ALA A 28 -4.80 -21.83 16.83
C ALA A 28 -4.29 -23.11 16.14
N TYR A 29 -5.17 -23.89 15.51
CA TYR A 29 -4.77 -25.07 14.74
C TYR A 29 -3.94 -24.68 13.50
N PHE A 30 -4.33 -23.64 12.78
CA PHE A 30 -3.58 -23.14 11.62
C PHE A 30 -2.15 -22.76 11.99
N MET A 31 -1.96 -22.13 13.14
CA MET A 31 -0.63 -21.80 13.69
C MET A 31 0.10 -23.05 14.16
N ALA A 32 -0.54 -23.91 14.96
CA ALA A 32 0.08 -25.12 15.52
C ALA A 32 0.57 -26.10 14.45
N LEU A 33 -0.13 -26.19 13.32
CA LEU A 33 0.23 -27.01 12.17
C LEU A 33 1.29 -26.36 11.25
N GLY A 34 1.80 -25.18 11.58
CA GLY A 34 2.82 -24.46 10.82
C GLY A 34 2.32 -23.79 9.54
N HIS A 35 1.03 -23.81 9.26
CA HIS A 35 0.46 -23.19 8.07
C HIS A 35 0.61 -21.66 8.05
N TYR A 36 0.54 -21.03 9.22
CA TYR A 36 0.77 -19.60 9.35
C TYR A 36 2.19 -19.22 8.88
N ASP A 37 3.21 -19.90 9.38
CA ASP A 37 4.60 -19.60 9.01
C ASP A 37 4.87 -19.90 7.54
N ALA A 38 4.29 -20.97 7.00
CA ALA A 38 4.38 -21.28 5.58
C ALA A 38 3.75 -20.16 4.73
N GLN A 39 2.58 -19.64 5.13
CA GLN A 39 1.90 -18.55 4.45
C GLN A 39 2.73 -17.25 4.50
N ILE A 40 3.30 -16.91 5.67
CA ILE A 40 4.15 -15.72 5.81
C ILE A 40 5.40 -15.82 4.93
N ARG A 41 6.07 -16.99 4.90
CA ARG A 41 7.23 -17.21 4.01
C ARG A 41 6.86 -17.06 2.53
N ARG A 42 5.71 -17.59 2.12
CA ARG A 42 5.20 -17.45 0.75
C ARG A 42 4.92 -15.99 0.41
N LEU A 43 4.20 -15.29 1.29
CA LEU A 43 3.84 -13.88 1.11
C LEU A 43 5.09 -12.98 0.99
N ARG A 44 6.08 -13.19 1.87
CA ARG A 44 7.35 -12.45 1.82
C ARG A 44 8.08 -12.62 0.49
N ARG A 45 8.12 -13.85 -0.07
CA ARG A 45 8.75 -14.09 -1.37
C ARG A 45 8.00 -13.36 -2.50
N HIS A 46 6.68 -13.47 -2.55
CA HIS A 46 5.89 -12.82 -3.60
C HIS A 46 5.95 -11.30 -3.52
N LEU A 47 5.80 -10.72 -2.32
CA LEU A 47 5.90 -9.27 -2.16
C LEU A 47 7.32 -8.77 -2.41
N GLY A 48 8.35 -9.55 -2.03
CA GLY A 48 9.74 -9.25 -2.32
C GLY A 48 10.03 -9.16 -3.82
N GLY A 49 9.57 -10.15 -4.60
CA GLY A 49 9.70 -10.15 -6.06
C GLY A 49 9.00 -8.93 -6.70
N ARG A 50 7.74 -8.71 -6.36
CA ARG A 50 6.97 -7.54 -6.85
C ARG A 50 7.64 -6.21 -6.51
N ARG A 51 8.17 -6.09 -5.30
CA ARG A 51 8.88 -4.89 -4.87
C ARG A 51 10.12 -4.63 -5.74
N GLN A 52 10.91 -5.68 -6.02
CA GLN A 52 12.11 -5.57 -6.87
C GLN A 52 11.75 -5.15 -8.30
N VAL A 53 10.72 -5.76 -8.89
CA VAL A 53 10.25 -5.38 -10.24
C VAL A 53 9.73 -3.95 -10.26
N LEU A 54 8.97 -3.54 -9.25
CA LEU A 54 8.47 -2.18 -9.13
C LEU A 54 9.61 -1.17 -8.99
N GLN A 55 10.59 -1.46 -8.12
CA GLN A 55 11.77 -0.61 -7.94
C GLN A 55 12.51 -0.43 -9.27
N ALA A 56 12.82 -1.53 -9.96
CA ALA A 56 13.53 -1.49 -11.23
C ALA A 56 12.76 -0.68 -12.31
N ALA A 57 11.44 -0.83 -12.35
CA ALA A 57 10.61 -0.06 -13.29
C ALA A 57 10.58 1.45 -12.95
N LEU A 58 10.50 1.82 -11.67
CA LEU A 58 10.58 3.21 -11.22
C LEU A 58 11.94 3.84 -11.58
N ASP A 59 13.03 3.11 -11.35
CA ASP A 59 14.38 3.57 -11.68
C ASP A 59 14.57 3.72 -13.20
N GLN A 60 14.06 2.78 -14.00
CA GLN A 60 14.11 2.83 -15.46
C GLN A 60 13.41 4.08 -16.03
N HIS A 61 12.25 4.44 -15.48
CA HIS A 61 11.49 5.61 -15.90
C HIS A 61 11.89 6.90 -15.16
N GLN A 62 12.87 6.83 -14.25
CA GLN A 62 13.29 7.95 -13.40
C GLN A 62 12.12 8.65 -12.69
N LEU A 63 11.12 7.84 -12.34
CA LEU A 63 9.93 8.33 -11.65
C LEU A 63 10.24 8.59 -10.18
N PHE A 64 10.35 9.85 -9.85
CA PHE A 64 10.29 10.49 -8.53
C PHE A 64 11.09 9.83 -7.39
N SER A 65 11.42 10.62 -6.38
CA SER A 65 11.96 10.08 -5.14
C SER A 65 10.87 9.32 -4.37
N HIS A 66 11.21 8.17 -3.84
CA HIS A 66 10.34 7.39 -2.99
C HIS A 66 11.03 7.09 -1.67
N THR A 67 10.24 7.10 -0.60
CA THR A 67 10.72 6.61 0.67
C THR A 67 10.63 5.10 0.63
N ALA A 68 11.74 4.46 0.29
CA ALA A 68 11.82 3.00 0.38
C ALA A 68 11.72 2.61 1.85
N SER A 69 10.66 1.93 2.21
CA SER A 69 10.65 1.17 3.45
C SER A 69 11.73 0.10 3.35
N HIS A 70 12.78 0.17 4.16
CA HIS A 70 13.88 -0.76 4.09
C HIS A 70 13.49 -2.20 4.44
N PHE A 71 12.41 -2.39 5.17
CA PHE A 71 11.96 -3.69 5.67
C PHE A 71 10.45 -3.90 5.51
N GLY A 72 10.04 -4.46 4.37
CA GLY A 72 8.67 -4.90 4.17
C GLY A 72 7.74 -3.81 3.61
N GLY A 73 6.44 -4.01 3.79
CA GLY A 73 5.40 -3.15 3.25
C GLY A 73 4.74 -3.71 2.00
N THR A 74 3.71 -3.02 1.54
CA THR A 74 2.87 -3.40 0.40
C THR A 74 2.74 -2.28 -0.62
N SER A 75 3.40 -1.14 -0.37
CA SER A 75 3.33 0.07 -1.19
C SER A 75 4.59 0.91 -1.02
N PHE A 76 4.84 1.78 -1.99
CA PHE A 76 5.78 2.89 -1.90
C PHE A 76 5.03 4.18 -1.60
N TRP A 77 5.65 5.03 -0.79
CA TRP A 77 5.21 6.41 -0.60
C TRP A 77 6.05 7.28 -1.53
N MET A 78 5.39 7.84 -2.55
CA MET A 78 6.01 8.59 -3.63
C MET A 78 5.91 10.08 -3.36
N LYS A 79 6.99 10.80 -3.68
CA LYS A 79 6.98 12.26 -3.71
C LYS A 79 7.29 12.74 -5.12
N GLY A 80 6.31 13.35 -5.77
CA GLY A 80 6.47 14.02 -7.04
C GLY A 80 7.08 15.42 -6.89
N PRO A 81 7.41 16.08 -8.00
CA PRO A 81 7.84 17.47 -8.00
C PRO A 81 6.72 18.41 -7.53
N ASP A 82 7.08 19.62 -7.14
CA ASP A 82 6.14 20.58 -6.53
C ASP A 82 4.99 21.00 -7.48
N TRP A 83 5.19 20.90 -8.79
CA TRP A 83 4.15 21.19 -9.78
C TRP A 83 3.11 20.08 -9.94
N LEU A 84 3.39 18.86 -9.44
CA LEU A 84 2.52 17.70 -9.65
C LEU A 84 1.37 17.72 -8.63
N ASP A 85 0.15 17.69 -9.15
CA ASP A 85 -1.04 17.40 -8.35
C ASP A 85 -1.34 15.90 -8.42
N SER A 86 -1.27 15.22 -7.28
CA SER A 86 -1.46 13.77 -7.18
C SER A 86 -2.89 13.32 -7.47
N ARG A 87 -3.88 14.20 -7.31
CA ARG A 87 -5.27 13.91 -7.69
C ARG A 87 -5.41 13.94 -9.20
N ALA A 88 -4.92 15.00 -9.85
CA ALA A 88 -4.92 15.06 -11.31
C ALA A 88 -4.13 13.88 -11.92
N LEU A 89 -3.02 13.49 -11.28
CA LEU A 89 -2.27 12.29 -11.69
C LEU A 89 -3.10 11.01 -11.52
N ALA A 90 -3.83 10.86 -10.43
CA ALA A 90 -4.66 9.67 -10.19
C ALA A 90 -5.78 9.56 -11.23
N ASP A 91 -6.45 10.67 -11.55
CA ASP A 91 -7.50 10.72 -12.56
C ASP A 91 -6.93 10.35 -13.94
N ARG A 92 -5.81 10.96 -14.32
CA ARG A 92 -5.15 10.68 -15.59
C ARG A 92 -4.62 9.26 -15.70
N ALA A 93 -4.01 8.74 -14.64
CA ALA A 93 -3.53 7.36 -14.59
C ALA A 93 -4.69 6.35 -14.69
N ALA A 94 -5.83 6.63 -14.06
CA ALA A 94 -7.02 5.79 -14.14
C ALA A 94 -7.56 5.66 -15.58
N GLU A 95 -7.56 6.75 -16.36
CA GLU A 95 -7.89 6.71 -17.78
C GLU A 95 -6.97 5.79 -18.60
N MET A 96 -5.73 5.62 -18.13
CA MET A 96 -4.72 4.74 -18.72
C MET A 96 -4.69 3.34 -18.08
N GLY A 97 -5.66 3.03 -17.21
CA GLY A 97 -5.80 1.74 -16.53
C GLY A 97 -4.85 1.51 -15.36
N VAL A 98 -4.32 2.57 -14.76
CA VAL A 98 -3.45 2.50 -13.57
C VAL A 98 -4.12 3.21 -12.40
N LEU A 99 -4.28 2.52 -11.27
CA LEU A 99 -4.86 3.09 -10.06
C LEU A 99 -3.75 3.41 -9.06
N ILE A 100 -3.73 4.66 -8.61
CA ILE A 100 -2.88 5.14 -7.51
C ILE A 100 -3.75 5.83 -6.46
N GLU A 101 -3.23 5.99 -5.25
CA GLU A 101 -3.94 6.71 -4.18
C GLU A 101 -3.32 8.08 -3.96
N PRO A 102 -4.05 9.19 -4.22
CA PRO A 102 -3.59 10.53 -3.89
C PRO A 102 -3.23 10.66 -2.41
N GLY A 103 -2.12 11.36 -2.13
CA GLY A 103 -1.57 11.46 -0.78
C GLY A 103 -2.39 12.31 0.18
N GLU A 104 -3.23 13.20 -0.31
CA GLU A 104 -4.01 14.13 0.51
C GLU A 104 -4.83 13.47 1.60
N VAL A 105 -5.35 12.25 1.36
CA VAL A 105 -6.16 11.47 2.31
C VAL A 105 -5.36 11.00 3.54
N PHE A 106 -4.03 11.02 3.48
CA PHE A 106 -3.15 10.58 4.55
C PHE A 106 -2.60 11.73 5.40
N PHE A 107 -2.88 12.99 5.02
CA PHE A 107 -2.50 14.16 5.79
C PHE A 107 -3.65 14.68 6.63
N GLN A 108 -3.32 15.25 7.78
CA GLN A 108 -4.32 16.01 8.55
C GLN A 108 -4.69 17.28 7.81
N SER A 109 -5.93 17.74 8.00
CA SER A 109 -6.45 18.98 7.40
C SER A 109 -5.50 20.15 7.65
N GLY A 110 -5.16 20.89 6.59
CA GLY A 110 -4.27 22.07 6.61
C GLY A 110 -2.79 21.79 6.35
N ALA A 111 -2.36 20.52 6.33
CA ALA A 111 -0.98 20.12 6.01
C ALA A 111 -0.86 19.31 4.71
N ALA A 112 -1.93 19.29 3.90
CA ALA A 112 -1.97 18.48 2.68
C ALA A 112 -0.87 18.89 1.69
N GLN A 113 -0.01 17.95 1.36
CA GLN A 113 0.98 18.09 0.32
C GLN A 113 0.45 17.41 -0.93
N HIS A 114 0.15 18.19 -1.96
CA HIS A 114 -0.57 17.71 -3.15
C HIS A 114 0.27 16.82 -4.07
N ASN A 115 1.59 16.81 -3.89
CA ASN A 115 2.53 16.08 -4.74
C ASN A 115 2.92 14.69 -4.18
N TYR A 116 2.22 14.19 -3.17
CA TYR A 116 2.45 12.85 -2.64
C TYR A 116 1.36 11.89 -3.08
N PHE A 117 1.73 10.62 -3.27
CA PHE A 117 0.78 9.54 -3.55
C PHE A 117 1.31 8.20 -3.09
N ARG A 118 0.40 7.27 -2.87
CA ARG A 118 0.72 5.88 -2.53
C ARG A 118 0.63 4.99 -3.77
N LEU A 119 1.68 4.23 -4.01
CA LEU A 119 1.77 3.25 -5.09
C LEU A 119 1.83 1.85 -4.49
N ALA A 120 0.71 1.12 -4.52
CA ALA A 120 0.58 -0.22 -3.96
C ALA A 120 0.95 -1.29 -4.98
N TYR A 121 1.57 -2.40 -4.50
CA TYR A 121 1.97 -3.53 -5.33
C TYR A 121 1.47 -4.89 -4.81
N SER A 122 0.63 -4.90 -3.78
CA SER A 122 0.20 -6.14 -3.13
C SER A 122 -0.82 -6.94 -3.95
N SER A 123 -1.63 -6.30 -4.79
CA SER A 123 -2.74 -6.91 -5.52
C SER A 123 -2.51 -7.07 -7.03
N ILE A 124 -1.40 -6.53 -7.56
CA ILE A 124 -1.08 -6.62 -8.99
C ILE A 124 -0.21 -7.85 -9.30
N GLY A 125 -0.38 -8.44 -10.47
CA GLY A 125 0.51 -9.49 -10.99
C GLY A 125 1.90 -8.93 -11.30
N GLU A 126 2.94 -9.68 -10.99
CA GLU A 126 4.34 -9.25 -11.17
C GLU A 126 4.63 -8.85 -12.62
N SER A 127 4.10 -9.60 -13.59
CA SER A 127 4.26 -9.32 -15.02
C SER A 127 3.59 -8.02 -15.50
N GLN A 128 2.64 -7.48 -14.74
CA GLN A 128 1.92 -6.25 -15.10
C GLN A 128 2.56 -4.99 -14.52
N ILE A 129 3.50 -5.13 -13.57
CA ILE A 129 4.06 -3.98 -12.84
C ILE A 129 4.83 -3.05 -13.79
N ALA A 130 5.73 -3.60 -14.60
CA ALA A 130 6.57 -2.78 -15.49
C ALA A 130 5.72 -1.99 -16.51
N GLU A 131 4.72 -2.64 -17.10
CA GLU A 131 3.78 -1.99 -18.01
C GLU A 131 2.97 -0.89 -17.31
N GLY A 132 2.45 -1.19 -16.11
CA GLY A 132 1.72 -0.21 -15.28
C GLY A 132 2.56 1.03 -14.97
N ILE A 133 3.83 0.85 -14.64
CA ILE A 133 4.75 1.97 -14.39
C ILE A 133 5.05 2.76 -15.66
N GLY A 134 5.19 2.11 -16.82
CA GLY A 134 5.31 2.81 -18.10
C GLY A 134 4.09 3.69 -18.41
N ARG A 135 2.88 3.19 -18.16
CA ARG A 135 1.64 3.96 -18.30
C ARG A 135 1.56 5.13 -17.29
N LEU A 136 1.99 4.90 -16.04
CA LEU A 136 2.07 5.97 -15.05
C LEU A 136 3.06 7.07 -15.48
N ALA A 137 4.22 6.69 -16.01
CA ALA A 137 5.18 7.64 -16.54
C ALA A 137 4.59 8.48 -17.68
N ALA A 138 3.87 7.84 -18.60
CA ALA A 138 3.17 8.56 -19.67
C ALA A 138 2.10 9.52 -19.13
N ALA A 139 1.35 9.13 -18.10
CA ALA A 139 0.38 10.00 -17.43
C ALA A 139 1.06 11.25 -16.83
N VAL A 140 2.22 11.08 -16.18
CA VAL A 140 3.01 12.20 -15.63
C VAL A 140 3.45 13.16 -16.73
N GLU A 141 3.94 12.66 -17.86
CA GLU A 141 4.37 13.51 -18.98
C GLU A 141 3.22 14.38 -19.56
N THR A 142 1.98 13.87 -19.54
CA THR A 142 0.81 14.67 -20.00
C THR A 142 0.44 15.81 -19.06
N LEU A 143 0.92 15.77 -17.81
CA LEU A 143 0.64 16.80 -16.79
C LEU A 143 1.80 17.79 -16.61
N ARG A 144 2.91 17.56 -17.32
CA ARG A 144 4.08 18.43 -17.24
C ARG A 144 3.75 19.80 -17.80
N PRO A 145 4.08 20.91 -17.07
CA PRO A 145 3.81 22.28 -17.50
C PRO A 145 4.64 22.69 -18.74
#